data_dfaa9a4f4375eccc63cc14c0c48c0b36
#
_entry.id   dfaa9a4f4375eccc63cc14c0c48c0b36
#
_cell.length_a   1.000
_cell.length_b   1.000
_cell.length_c   1.000
_cell.angle_alpha   90.00
_cell.angle_beta   90.00
_cell.angle_gamma   90.00
#
_symmetry.space_group_name_H-M   'P 1'
#
loop_
_entity.id
_entity.type
_entity.pdbx_description
1 polymer ?
#
loop_
_entity_poly.entity_id
_entity_poly.type
_entity_poly.pdbx_seq_one_letter_code
_entity_poly.pdbx_strand_id
1 'polypeptide(L)'
;KTKKSFSADLGVEENEILNLKDGDELILVRASQQRGLEMAREMERYDLAALALIVKAVNDIAAQGGYFVSFADQIICGEGAADEVAKFRHYLAAAAGKAHAVYMASSSVDVTTSIFTDGVLAAGVGLGIKRNGYAKKEPTEGDSIIGICTSSTAGIGIDIYSKVILEDMRNGVNDYIEELDEIAGEAMITPPPNYANLIQKLYDSFDVKDIIPISKLGLVPDIAAVTGGEDKIKIQPSDWEYPKIIKLMQKEANLTDDFIIKHFNAGIGLAIIVDEKVELPILLELNEMGVEAYSIGKIIK
;
A
#
# COMPACT_ATOMS: atom_id res chain seq x y z
N LYS A 1 -8.27 -31.79 -27.51
CA LYS A 1 -8.73 -30.47 -26.97
C LYS A 1 -7.50 -29.77 -26.51
N THR A 2 -6.95 -28.90 -27.34
CA THR A 2 -5.77 -28.05 -27.07
C THR A 2 -6.15 -27.12 -25.93
N LYS A 3 -5.48 -27.23 -24.79
CA LYS A 3 -5.44 -26.16 -23.82
C LYS A 3 -4.79 -24.96 -24.54
N LYS A 4 -5.56 -23.96 -24.93
CA LYS A 4 -4.98 -22.65 -25.22
C LYS A 4 -4.28 -22.22 -23.95
N SER A 5 -2.98 -22.00 -24.03
CA SER A 5 -2.26 -21.57 -22.86
C SER A 5 -2.65 -20.12 -22.57
N PHE A 6 -2.79 -19.81 -21.31
CA PHE A 6 -3.11 -18.46 -20.82
C PHE A 6 -2.09 -17.40 -21.32
N SER A 7 -0.86 -17.80 -21.56
CA SER A 7 0.22 -16.99 -22.13
C SER A 7 -0.01 -16.53 -23.56
N ALA A 8 -0.70 -17.33 -24.39
CA ALA A 8 -0.96 -17.00 -25.78
C ALA A 8 -1.91 -15.80 -25.93
N ASP A 9 -2.85 -15.62 -25.01
CA ASP A 9 -3.80 -14.50 -25.04
C ASP A 9 -3.16 -13.18 -24.57
N LEU A 10 -2.00 -13.24 -23.88
CA LEU A 10 -1.26 -12.08 -23.40
C LEU A 10 -0.11 -11.66 -24.32
N GLY A 11 0.17 -12.42 -25.39
CA GLY A 11 1.31 -12.19 -26.27
C GLY A 11 2.67 -12.46 -25.59
N VAL A 12 2.68 -13.21 -24.50
CA VAL A 12 3.89 -13.59 -23.73
C VAL A 12 4.08 -15.10 -23.88
N GLU A 13 5.31 -15.56 -24.06
CA GLU A 13 5.61 -16.97 -24.14
C GLU A 13 5.40 -17.66 -22.79
N GLU A 14 4.85 -18.88 -22.80
CA GLU A 14 4.38 -19.63 -21.63
C GLU A 14 5.46 -19.80 -20.53
N ASN A 15 6.73 -19.76 -20.92
CA ASN A 15 7.87 -19.93 -20.01
C ASN A 15 8.34 -18.63 -19.34
N GLU A 16 7.86 -17.45 -19.75
CA GLU A 16 8.33 -16.18 -19.22
C GLU A 16 7.54 -15.73 -17.98
N ILE A 17 6.26 -16.13 -17.86
CA ILE A 17 5.41 -15.70 -16.73
C ILE A 17 5.64 -16.55 -15.48
N LEU A 18 5.88 -17.86 -15.62
CA LEU A 18 5.95 -18.80 -14.50
C LEU A 18 7.23 -19.67 -14.57
N ASN A 19 8.39 -19.06 -14.57
CA ASN A 19 9.65 -19.79 -14.46
C ASN A 19 9.92 -20.18 -12.99
N LEU A 20 9.07 -21.05 -12.44
CA LEU A 20 9.20 -21.55 -11.07
C LEU A 20 10.35 -22.55 -10.99
N LYS A 21 11.20 -22.40 -9.98
CA LYS A 21 12.23 -23.35 -9.59
C LYS A 21 11.72 -24.19 -8.43
N ASP A 22 12.36 -25.34 -8.22
CA ASP A 22 12.06 -26.17 -7.04
C ASP A 22 12.24 -25.33 -5.75
N GLY A 23 11.16 -25.27 -4.96
CA GLY A 23 11.11 -24.50 -3.72
C GLY A 23 10.65 -23.06 -3.85
N ASP A 24 10.35 -22.56 -5.05
CA ASP A 24 9.67 -21.26 -5.20
C ASP A 24 8.20 -21.38 -4.74
N GLU A 25 7.74 -20.36 -4.00
CA GLU A 25 6.36 -20.25 -3.54
C GLU A 25 5.64 -19.12 -4.28
N LEU A 26 4.37 -19.36 -4.64
CA LEU A 26 3.52 -18.31 -5.21
C LEU A 26 2.90 -17.46 -4.09
N ILE A 27 3.00 -16.16 -4.26
CA ILE A 27 2.37 -15.17 -3.38
C ILE A 27 1.23 -14.51 -4.12
N LEU A 28 0.03 -14.56 -3.54
CA LEU A 28 -1.16 -13.89 -4.05
C LEU A 28 -1.58 -12.80 -3.06
N VAL A 29 -1.70 -11.57 -3.53
CA VAL A 29 -2.18 -10.45 -2.72
C VAL A 29 -3.39 -9.80 -3.38
N ARG A 30 -4.32 -9.32 -2.57
CA ARG A 30 -5.48 -8.58 -3.04
C ARG A 30 -5.25 -7.08 -2.85
N ALA A 31 -5.63 -6.31 -3.84
CA ALA A 31 -5.69 -4.87 -3.75
C ALA A 31 -7.07 -4.40 -4.20
N SER A 32 -7.65 -3.44 -3.50
CA SER A 32 -8.91 -2.81 -3.87
C SER A 32 -8.86 -1.34 -3.50
N GLN A 33 -9.53 -0.53 -4.29
CA GLN A 33 -9.71 0.89 -4.03
C GLN A 33 -11.13 1.27 -4.45
N GLN A 34 -11.95 1.68 -3.50
CA GLN A 34 -13.28 2.19 -3.78
C GLN A 34 -13.29 3.72 -3.64
N ARG A 35 -13.17 4.22 -2.43
CA ARG A 35 -13.25 5.66 -2.15
C ARG A 35 -12.15 6.47 -2.84
N GLY A 36 -10.92 5.95 -2.87
CA GLY A 36 -9.81 6.58 -3.60
C GLY A 36 -10.04 6.65 -5.11
N LEU A 37 -10.70 5.65 -5.71
CA LEU A 37 -11.05 5.67 -7.13
C LEU A 37 -12.19 6.67 -7.43
N GLU A 38 -13.17 6.81 -6.54
CA GLU A 38 -14.22 7.83 -6.67
C GLU A 38 -13.61 9.24 -6.65
N MET A 39 -12.71 9.54 -5.73
CA MET A 39 -11.99 10.81 -5.68
C MET A 39 -11.10 11.02 -6.90
N ALA A 40 -10.35 9.99 -7.31
CA ALA A 40 -9.51 10.05 -8.50
C ALA A 40 -10.33 10.34 -9.77
N ARG A 41 -11.53 9.78 -9.85
CA ARG A 41 -12.49 10.06 -10.93
C ARG A 41 -12.91 11.52 -10.95
N GLU A 42 -13.30 12.08 -9.81
CA GLU A 42 -13.73 13.47 -9.68
C GLU A 42 -12.61 14.48 -10.01
N MET A 43 -11.36 14.10 -9.74
CA MET A 43 -10.16 14.89 -10.07
C MET A 43 -9.58 14.57 -11.46
N GLU A 44 -10.11 13.60 -12.19
CA GLU A 44 -9.51 13.01 -13.40
C GLU A 44 -8.08 12.44 -13.19
N ARG A 45 -7.74 12.04 -11.95
CA ARG A 45 -6.45 11.50 -11.53
C ARG A 45 -6.45 9.96 -11.41
N TYR A 46 -6.92 9.29 -12.44
CA TYR A 46 -6.92 7.81 -12.52
C TYR A 46 -5.52 7.20 -12.38
N ASP A 47 -4.48 7.96 -12.69
CA ASP A 47 -3.08 7.60 -12.50
C ASP A 47 -2.76 7.30 -11.03
N LEU A 48 -3.26 8.11 -10.08
CA LEU A 48 -3.04 7.91 -8.64
C LEU A 48 -3.75 6.65 -8.14
N ALA A 49 -5.00 6.45 -8.53
CA ALA A 49 -5.75 5.26 -8.11
C ALA A 49 -5.14 3.96 -8.68
N ALA A 50 -4.73 3.96 -9.93
CA ALA A 50 -4.06 2.83 -10.57
C ALA A 50 -2.71 2.53 -9.89
N LEU A 51 -1.92 3.58 -9.64
CA LEU A 51 -0.63 3.45 -8.96
C LEU A 51 -0.81 2.89 -7.54
N ALA A 52 -1.84 3.33 -6.81
CA ALA A 52 -2.12 2.84 -5.46
C ALA A 52 -2.40 1.33 -5.41
N LEU A 53 -3.16 0.80 -6.38
CA LEU A 53 -3.40 -0.64 -6.47
C LEU A 53 -2.13 -1.43 -6.74
N ILE A 54 -1.32 -0.98 -7.69
CA ILE A 54 -0.06 -1.64 -8.06
C ILE A 54 0.96 -1.57 -6.92
N VAL A 55 1.19 -0.38 -6.35
CA VAL A 55 2.16 -0.20 -5.26
C VAL A 55 1.78 -1.01 -4.03
N LYS A 56 0.47 -1.07 -3.70
CA LYS A 56 0.00 -1.94 -2.62
C LYS A 56 0.38 -3.40 -2.88
N ALA A 57 0.10 -3.92 -4.07
CA ALA A 57 0.43 -5.30 -4.42
C ALA A 57 1.96 -5.55 -4.39
N VAL A 58 2.73 -4.62 -4.94
CA VAL A 58 4.21 -4.68 -4.94
C VAL A 58 4.77 -4.74 -3.52
N ASN A 59 4.34 -3.82 -2.66
CA ASN A 59 4.84 -3.72 -1.28
C ASN A 59 4.43 -4.95 -0.45
N ASP A 60 3.18 -5.40 -0.57
CA ASP A 60 2.68 -6.58 0.14
C ASP A 60 3.40 -7.88 -0.29
N ILE A 61 3.77 -8.01 -1.58
CA ILE A 61 4.56 -9.15 -2.09
C ILE A 61 6.00 -9.05 -1.62
N ALA A 62 6.62 -7.88 -1.74
CA ALA A 62 8.00 -7.66 -1.31
C ALA A 62 8.18 -7.94 0.18
N ALA A 63 7.23 -7.51 1.02
CA ALA A 63 7.24 -7.76 2.46
C ALA A 63 7.17 -9.27 2.83
N GLN A 64 6.70 -10.11 1.91
CA GLN A 64 6.72 -11.56 2.04
C GLN A 64 7.98 -12.21 1.44
N GLY A 65 8.98 -11.41 1.06
CA GLY A 65 10.22 -11.87 0.42
C GLY A 65 10.04 -12.27 -1.04
N GLY A 66 9.02 -11.73 -1.72
CA GLY A 66 8.69 -12.06 -3.10
C GLY A 66 9.03 -10.95 -4.09
N TYR A 67 9.02 -11.35 -5.36
CA TYR A 67 9.12 -10.45 -6.50
C TYR A 67 7.76 -10.34 -7.18
N PHE A 68 7.32 -9.12 -7.45
CA PHE A 68 6.08 -8.86 -8.15
C PHE A 68 6.21 -9.27 -9.62
N VAL A 69 5.29 -10.08 -10.11
CA VAL A 69 5.33 -10.66 -11.46
C VAL A 69 4.21 -10.13 -12.33
N SER A 70 2.99 -10.10 -11.82
CA SER A 70 1.84 -9.66 -12.59
C SER A 70 0.71 -9.14 -11.71
N PHE A 71 -0.19 -8.39 -12.34
CA PHE A 71 -1.40 -7.88 -11.72
C PHE A 71 -2.60 -8.14 -12.63
N ALA A 72 -3.63 -8.79 -12.10
CA ALA A 72 -4.89 -9.00 -12.79
C ALA A 72 -5.97 -8.11 -12.18
N ASP A 73 -6.71 -7.36 -13.00
CA ASP A 73 -7.81 -6.53 -12.56
C ASP A 73 -9.14 -7.29 -12.50
N GLN A 74 -10.04 -6.78 -11.68
CA GLN A 74 -11.48 -7.01 -11.77
C GLN A 74 -12.18 -5.68 -11.63
N ILE A 75 -12.95 -5.30 -12.64
CA ILE A 75 -13.63 -4.02 -12.70
C ILE A 75 -15.12 -4.25 -12.82
N ILE A 76 -15.88 -3.53 -12.00
CA ILE A 76 -17.34 -3.45 -12.04
C ILE A 76 -17.69 -2.00 -12.33
N CYS A 77 -18.55 -1.73 -13.32
CA CYS A 77 -18.89 -0.35 -13.69
C CYS A 77 -20.37 -0.18 -14.05
N GLY A 78 -20.82 1.07 -14.04
CA GLY A 78 -22.10 1.46 -14.63
C GLY A 78 -22.07 1.45 -16.16
N GLU A 79 -23.25 1.46 -16.81
CA GLU A 79 -23.37 1.36 -18.28
C GLU A 79 -22.63 2.48 -19.03
N GLY A 80 -22.52 3.69 -18.44
CA GLY A 80 -21.87 4.85 -19.07
C GLY A 80 -20.35 4.92 -18.89
N ALA A 81 -19.71 4.01 -18.14
CA ALA A 81 -18.33 4.17 -17.67
C ALA A 81 -17.26 3.50 -18.57
N ALA A 82 -17.59 3.09 -19.79
CA ALA A 82 -16.63 2.37 -20.65
C ALA A 82 -15.34 3.15 -20.93
N ASP A 83 -15.43 4.45 -21.18
CA ASP A 83 -14.26 5.31 -21.44
C ASP A 83 -13.39 5.48 -20.18
N GLU A 84 -14.03 5.56 -19.01
CA GLU A 84 -13.34 5.64 -17.72
C GLU A 84 -12.58 4.35 -17.42
N VAL A 85 -13.20 3.21 -17.66
CA VAL A 85 -12.55 1.90 -17.55
C VAL A 85 -11.34 1.80 -18.46
N ALA A 86 -11.45 2.26 -19.71
CA ALA A 86 -10.33 2.27 -20.64
C ALA A 86 -9.18 3.16 -20.17
N LYS A 87 -9.48 4.37 -19.69
CA LYS A 87 -8.49 5.28 -19.10
C LYS A 87 -7.80 4.63 -17.88
N PHE A 88 -8.58 4.09 -16.95
CA PHE A 88 -8.06 3.47 -15.75
C PHE A 88 -7.15 2.27 -16.04
N ARG A 89 -7.56 1.39 -16.98
CA ARG A 89 -6.74 0.27 -17.44
C ARG A 89 -5.44 0.70 -18.10
N HIS A 90 -5.46 1.80 -18.84
CA HIS A 90 -4.23 2.37 -19.39
C HIS A 90 -3.23 2.72 -18.29
N TYR A 91 -3.68 3.36 -17.21
CA TYR A 91 -2.81 3.68 -16.08
C TYR A 91 -2.39 2.46 -15.26
N LEU A 92 -3.25 1.44 -15.12
CA LEU A 92 -2.87 0.17 -14.50
C LEU A 92 -1.74 -0.52 -15.27
N ALA A 93 -1.84 -0.57 -16.60
CA ALA A 93 -0.79 -1.13 -17.43
C ALA A 93 0.53 -0.35 -17.32
N ALA A 94 0.45 0.99 -17.31
CA ALA A 94 1.62 1.85 -17.14
C ALA A 94 2.27 1.68 -15.74
N ALA A 95 1.47 1.58 -14.68
CA ALA A 95 1.97 1.38 -13.32
C ALA A 95 2.61 -0.01 -13.14
N ALA A 96 1.99 -1.06 -13.67
CA ALA A 96 2.56 -2.41 -13.66
C ALA A 96 3.87 -2.48 -14.44
N GLY A 97 3.93 -1.85 -15.63
CA GLY A 97 5.16 -1.76 -16.42
C GLY A 97 6.30 -1.06 -15.69
N LYS A 98 6.02 0.02 -14.94
CA LYS A 98 7.02 0.70 -14.08
C LYS A 98 7.51 -0.21 -12.93
N ALA A 99 6.68 -1.14 -12.49
CA ALA A 99 7.04 -2.16 -11.50
C ALA A 99 7.66 -3.42 -12.14
N HIS A 100 7.98 -3.40 -13.43
CA HIS A 100 8.52 -4.53 -14.20
C HIS A 100 7.62 -5.77 -14.17
N ALA A 101 6.31 -5.57 -14.13
CA ALA A 101 5.32 -6.65 -14.06
C ALA A 101 4.37 -6.62 -15.26
N VAL A 102 3.77 -7.77 -15.54
CA VAL A 102 2.76 -7.91 -16.59
C VAL A 102 1.40 -7.50 -16.04
N TYR A 103 0.73 -6.61 -16.75
CA TYR A 103 -0.67 -6.32 -16.48
C TYR A 103 -1.58 -7.24 -17.28
N MET A 104 -2.45 -7.94 -16.57
CA MET A 104 -3.43 -8.86 -17.13
C MET A 104 -4.83 -8.23 -16.98
N ALA A 105 -5.29 -7.57 -18.04
CA ALA A 105 -6.65 -7.07 -18.06
C ALA A 105 -7.65 -8.24 -18.10
N SER A 106 -8.71 -8.18 -17.30
CA SER A 106 -9.80 -9.15 -17.45
C SER A 106 -10.44 -9.03 -18.83
N SER A 107 -10.85 -10.16 -19.40
CA SER A 107 -11.48 -10.21 -20.73
C SER A 107 -12.88 -9.55 -20.75
N SER A 108 -13.47 -9.36 -19.59
CA SER A 108 -14.79 -8.74 -19.42
C SER A 108 -14.76 -7.71 -18.30
N VAL A 109 -15.68 -6.76 -18.38
CA VAL A 109 -16.01 -5.83 -17.31
C VAL A 109 -17.43 -6.15 -16.89
N ASP A 110 -17.66 -6.30 -15.59
CA ASP A 110 -19.00 -6.55 -15.07
C ASP A 110 -19.77 -5.23 -15.07
N VAL A 111 -20.73 -5.12 -15.97
CA VAL A 111 -21.63 -3.95 -16.05
C VAL A 111 -22.86 -4.20 -15.19
N THR A 112 -23.16 -3.28 -14.29
CA THR A 112 -24.32 -3.39 -13.41
C THR A 112 -25.06 -2.06 -13.25
N THR A 113 -26.38 -2.13 -13.30
CA THR A 113 -27.27 -1.01 -12.96
C THR A 113 -27.91 -1.16 -11.58
N SER A 114 -27.68 -2.31 -10.94
CA SER A 114 -28.29 -2.62 -9.64
C SER A 114 -27.51 -2.05 -8.45
N ILE A 115 -26.20 -1.79 -8.60
CA ILE A 115 -25.34 -1.25 -7.54
C ILE A 115 -25.16 0.26 -7.73
N PHE A 116 -24.89 0.69 -8.96
CA PHE A 116 -24.77 2.10 -9.33
C PHE A 116 -25.08 2.28 -10.83
N THR A 117 -25.61 3.43 -11.18
CA THR A 117 -25.90 3.79 -12.58
C THR A 117 -24.68 4.38 -13.27
N ASP A 118 -23.76 4.90 -12.49
CA ASP A 118 -22.58 5.63 -12.92
C ASP A 118 -21.43 5.37 -11.92
N GLY A 119 -20.22 5.14 -12.41
CA GLY A 119 -19.05 4.89 -11.58
C GLY A 119 -18.31 3.59 -11.90
N VAL A 120 -17.17 3.43 -11.23
CA VAL A 120 -16.26 2.29 -11.40
C VAL A 120 -15.79 1.80 -10.04
N LEU A 121 -15.90 0.50 -9.83
CA LEU A 121 -15.23 -0.21 -8.71
C LEU A 121 -14.09 -1.03 -9.29
N ALA A 122 -12.95 -0.96 -8.65
CA ALA A 122 -11.78 -1.71 -9.09
C ALA A 122 -11.16 -2.49 -7.93
N ALA A 123 -10.84 -3.72 -8.23
CA ALA A 123 -10.03 -4.60 -7.41
C ALA A 123 -9.04 -5.34 -8.30
N GLY A 124 -8.09 -6.03 -7.70
CA GLY A 124 -7.22 -6.89 -8.45
C GLY A 124 -6.43 -7.84 -7.56
N VAL A 125 -5.70 -8.73 -8.21
CA VAL A 125 -4.82 -9.70 -7.60
C VAL A 125 -3.41 -9.51 -8.13
N GLY A 126 -2.48 -9.20 -7.23
CA GLY A 126 -1.06 -9.25 -7.51
C GLY A 126 -0.52 -10.66 -7.35
N LEU A 127 0.23 -11.12 -8.33
CA LEU A 127 0.98 -12.38 -8.29
C LEU A 127 2.45 -12.08 -8.09
N GLY A 128 3.07 -12.74 -7.14
CA GLY A 128 4.50 -12.71 -6.88
C GLY A 128 5.09 -14.10 -6.75
N ILE A 129 6.40 -14.17 -6.84
CA ILE A 129 7.18 -15.38 -6.62
C ILE A 129 8.16 -15.12 -5.48
N LYS A 130 8.08 -15.94 -4.43
CA LYS A 130 9.04 -15.94 -3.33
C LYS A 130 10.16 -16.93 -3.66
N ARG A 131 11.39 -16.48 -3.53
CA ARG A 131 12.56 -17.34 -3.71
C ARG A 131 12.99 -17.94 -2.38
N ASN A 132 13.63 -19.12 -2.45
CA ASN A 132 14.21 -19.76 -1.28
C ASN A 132 15.18 -18.85 -0.53
N GLY A 133 15.07 -18.83 0.80
CA GLY A 133 15.94 -18.04 1.67
C GLY A 133 15.23 -16.93 2.44
N TYR A 134 14.03 -16.54 2.03
CA TYR A 134 13.24 -15.56 2.78
C TYR A 134 12.27 -16.28 3.71
N ALA A 135 12.55 -16.27 4.99
CA ALA A 135 11.66 -16.78 6.03
C ALA A 135 11.36 -15.67 7.03
N LYS A 136 10.08 -15.35 7.21
CA LYS A 136 9.64 -14.51 8.31
C LYS A 136 9.95 -15.22 9.62
N LYS A 137 10.37 -14.43 10.63
CA LYS A 137 10.62 -14.91 11.99
C LYS A 137 9.54 -14.35 12.90
N GLU A 138 9.16 -15.11 13.89
CA GLU A 138 8.20 -14.62 14.88
C GLU A 138 8.82 -13.49 15.72
N PRO A 139 8.09 -12.37 15.88
CA PRO A 139 8.46 -11.31 16.80
C PRO A 139 8.52 -11.82 18.23
N THR A 140 9.48 -11.34 19.00
CA THR A 140 9.66 -11.71 20.40
C THR A 140 9.71 -10.48 21.29
N GLU A 141 9.42 -10.65 22.59
CA GLU A 141 9.52 -9.58 23.58
C GLU A 141 10.91 -8.92 23.55
N GLY A 142 10.94 -7.61 23.53
CA GLY A 142 12.17 -6.79 23.45
C GLY A 142 12.59 -6.40 22.03
N ASP A 143 11.98 -6.97 21.00
CA ASP A 143 12.27 -6.56 19.63
C ASP A 143 11.90 -5.10 19.40
N SER A 144 12.72 -4.42 18.63
CA SER A 144 12.48 -3.04 18.21
C SER A 144 11.57 -2.96 16.98
N ILE A 145 10.78 -1.90 16.92
CA ILE A 145 9.96 -1.54 15.77
C ILE A 145 10.51 -0.27 15.16
N ILE A 146 11.05 -0.37 13.95
CA ILE A 146 11.52 0.78 13.15
C ILE A 146 10.40 1.17 12.19
N GLY A 147 10.05 2.46 12.14
CA GLY A 147 9.10 3.03 11.19
C GLY A 147 9.80 3.80 10.08
N ILE A 148 9.46 3.53 8.83
CA ILE A 148 9.89 4.33 7.68
C ILE A 148 8.81 5.38 7.40
N CYS A 149 9.22 6.66 7.39
CA CYS A 149 8.31 7.78 7.21
C CYS A 149 7.75 7.89 5.79
N THR A 150 6.53 8.41 5.70
CA THR A 150 5.86 8.74 4.45
C THR A 150 4.89 9.91 4.65
N SER A 151 4.74 10.75 3.63
CA SER A 151 3.66 11.75 3.58
C SER A 151 2.32 11.15 3.10
N SER A 152 2.34 9.99 2.46
CA SER A 152 1.15 9.31 1.95
C SER A 152 0.28 8.76 3.08
N THR A 153 -1.03 8.86 2.91
CA THR A 153 -2.02 8.22 3.80
C THR A 153 -2.16 6.72 3.55
N ALA A 154 -1.63 6.22 2.43
CA ALA A 154 -1.89 4.87 1.92
C ALA A 154 -3.40 4.54 1.76
N GLY A 155 -4.26 5.55 1.73
CA GLY A 155 -5.72 5.41 1.72
C GLY A 155 -6.34 4.99 3.06
N ILE A 156 -5.54 4.90 4.13
CA ILE A 156 -6.02 4.53 5.46
C ILE A 156 -6.73 5.73 6.10
N GLY A 157 -7.93 5.51 6.61
CA GLY A 157 -8.72 6.57 7.24
C GLY A 157 -9.37 7.54 6.24
N ILE A 158 -9.45 7.17 4.96
CA ILE A 158 -9.95 8.06 3.89
C ILE A 158 -11.36 8.60 4.17
N ASP A 159 -12.23 7.84 4.81
CA ASP A 159 -13.57 8.30 5.20
C ASP A 159 -13.50 9.37 6.29
N ILE A 160 -12.54 9.26 7.23
CA ILE A 160 -12.33 10.26 8.27
C ILE A 160 -11.74 11.54 7.67
N TYR A 161 -10.75 11.42 6.78
CA TYR A 161 -10.22 12.56 6.03
C TYR A 161 -11.31 13.26 5.23
N SER A 162 -12.14 12.51 4.49
CA SER A 162 -13.25 13.05 3.72
C SER A 162 -14.23 13.83 4.59
N LYS A 163 -14.60 13.24 5.73
CA LYS A 163 -15.50 13.89 6.69
C LYS A 163 -14.95 15.23 7.17
N VAL A 164 -13.69 15.26 7.60
CA VAL A 164 -13.11 16.50 8.15
C VAL A 164 -12.79 17.50 7.04
N ILE A 165 -12.05 17.08 6.01
CA ILE A 165 -11.52 18.00 5.00
C ILE A 165 -12.62 18.47 4.05
N LEU A 166 -13.44 17.55 3.52
CA LEU A 166 -14.43 17.91 2.51
C LEU A 166 -15.74 18.40 3.12
N GLU A 167 -16.26 17.74 4.17
CA GLU A 167 -17.56 18.12 4.73
C GLU A 167 -17.44 19.21 5.80
N ASP A 168 -16.64 18.99 6.86
CA ASP A 168 -16.59 19.89 8.01
C ASP A 168 -15.84 21.22 7.66
N MET A 169 -14.72 21.14 6.95
CA MET A 169 -13.99 22.31 6.43
C MET A 169 -14.59 22.88 5.13
N ARG A 170 -15.52 22.15 4.48
CA ARG A 170 -16.24 22.55 3.26
C ARG A 170 -15.34 22.77 2.04
N ASN A 171 -14.32 21.95 1.87
CA ASN A 171 -13.48 21.95 0.67
C ASN A 171 -14.04 21.01 -0.39
N GLY A 172 -13.83 21.35 -1.66
CA GLY A 172 -13.96 20.39 -2.77
C GLY A 172 -12.70 19.51 -2.89
N VAL A 173 -12.80 18.38 -3.56
CA VAL A 173 -11.65 17.49 -3.78
C VAL A 173 -10.53 18.15 -4.61
N ASN A 174 -10.87 19.15 -5.44
CA ASN A 174 -9.95 19.91 -6.27
C ASN A 174 -9.44 21.20 -5.60
N ASP A 175 -9.85 21.49 -4.37
CA ASP A 175 -9.43 22.70 -3.69
C ASP A 175 -8.00 22.55 -3.16
N TYR A 176 -7.22 23.62 -3.32
CA TYR A 176 -5.89 23.69 -2.75
C TYR A 176 -5.99 24.11 -1.26
N ILE A 177 -5.33 23.36 -0.41
CA ILE A 177 -5.30 23.59 1.04
C ILE A 177 -3.92 24.14 1.41
N GLU A 178 -3.86 25.40 1.83
CA GLU A 178 -2.60 26.08 2.15
C GLU A 178 -1.79 25.36 3.25
N GLU A 179 -2.45 24.85 4.28
CA GLU A 179 -1.80 24.12 5.37
C GLU A 179 -1.13 22.81 4.90
N LEU A 180 -1.68 22.18 3.87
CA LEU A 180 -1.11 20.96 3.28
C LEU A 180 -0.07 21.29 2.22
N ASP A 181 -0.18 22.45 1.57
CA ASP A 181 0.56 22.83 0.37
C ASP A 181 0.26 21.86 -0.80
N GLU A 182 -1.01 21.42 -0.89
CA GLU A 182 -1.43 20.37 -1.82
C GLU A 182 -2.95 20.45 -2.09
N ILE A 183 -3.41 19.81 -3.17
CA ILE A 183 -4.84 19.63 -3.47
C ILE A 183 -5.45 18.61 -2.49
N ALA A 184 -6.62 18.92 -1.95
CA ALA A 184 -7.32 18.13 -0.93
C ALA A 184 -7.41 16.64 -1.30
N GLY A 185 -7.90 16.34 -2.49
CA GLY A 185 -8.04 14.96 -2.94
C GLY A 185 -6.69 14.26 -3.15
N GLU A 186 -5.68 14.94 -3.70
CA GLU A 186 -4.35 14.37 -3.88
C GLU A 186 -3.70 14.02 -2.54
N ALA A 187 -3.78 14.91 -1.55
CA ALA A 187 -3.29 14.64 -0.20
C ALA A 187 -3.90 13.37 0.43
N MET A 188 -5.15 13.06 0.09
CA MET A 188 -5.85 11.89 0.62
C MET A 188 -5.59 10.59 -0.13
N ILE A 189 -5.27 10.64 -1.44
CA ILE A 189 -5.19 9.41 -2.26
C ILE A 189 -3.81 9.14 -2.87
N THR A 190 -2.83 10.04 -2.71
CA THR A 190 -1.46 9.79 -3.19
C THR A 190 -0.90 8.52 -2.54
N PRO A 191 -0.50 7.53 -3.35
CA PRO A 191 0.00 6.26 -2.82
C PRO A 191 1.37 6.40 -2.15
N PRO A 192 1.74 5.47 -1.26
CA PRO A 192 3.08 5.42 -0.71
C PRO A 192 4.10 5.08 -1.81
N PRO A 193 5.40 5.28 -1.55
CA PRO A 193 6.45 4.82 -2.45
C PRO A 193 6.41 3.31 -2.71
N ASN A 194 6.97 2.90 -3.85
CA ASN A 194 7.30 1.50 -4.08
C ASN A 194 8.54 1.15 -3.25
N TYR A 195 8.35 0.36 -2.20
CA TYR A 195 9.39 -0.05 -1.27
C TYR A 195 10.10 -1.36 -1.65
N ALA A 196 9.76 -2.01 -2.77
CA ALA A 196 10.27 -3.35 -3.08
C ALA A 196 11.80 -3.47 -3.02
N ASN A 197 12.51 -2.54 -3.64
CA ASN A 197 13.98 -2.55 -3.63
C ASN A 197 14.56 -2.30 -2.23
N LEU A 198 13.94 -1.43 -1.46
CA LEU A 198 14.33 -1.16 -0.08
C LEU A 198 14.12 -2.39 0.80
N ILE A 199 12.94 -3.00 0.70
CA ILE A 199 12.59 -4.22 1.45
C ILE A 199 13.57 -5.35 1.11
N GLN A 200 13.86 -5.56 -0.17
CA GLN A 200 14.83 -6.58 -0.59
C GLN A 200 16.21 -6.31 -0.01
N LYS A 201 16.70 -5.06 -0.09
CA LYS A 201 17.99 -4.68 0.48
C LYS A 201 18.05 -4.94 1.99
N LEU A 202 16.99 -4.64 2.72
CA LEU A 202 16.91 -4.89 4.15
C LEU A 202 17.00 -6.40 4.48
N TYR A 203 16.27 -7.24 3.76
CA TYR A 203 16.35 -8.70 3.93
C TYR A 203 17.71 -9.28 3.56
N ASP A 204 18.36 -8.74 2.54
CA ASP A 204 19.69 -9.22 2.08
C ASP A 204 20.81 -8.79 3.02
N SER A 205 20.67 -7.65 3.71
CA SER A 205 21.75 -7.04 4.50
C SER A 205 21.63 -7.27 6.01
N PHE A 206 20.42 -7.54 6.52
CA PHE A 206 20.16 -7.58 7.95
C PHE A 206 19.28 -8.77 8.34
N ASP A 207 19.40 -9.17 9.59
CA ASP A 207 18.54 -10.18 10.21
C ASP A 207 17.20 -9.58 10.63
N VAL A 208 16.34 -9.29 9.63
CA VAL A 208 15.00 -8.74 9.82
C VAL A 208 14.03 -9.88 10.16
N LYS A 209 13.19 -9.67 11.18
CA LYS A 209 12.15 -10.65 11.55
C LYS A 209 10.91 -10.53 10.68
N ASP A 210 10.37 -9.33 10.52
CA ASP A 210 9.25 -9.05 9.64
C ASP A 210 9.29 -7.61 9.11
N ILE A 211 8.72 -7.39 7.94
CA ILE A 211 8.45 -6.07 7.36
C ILE A 211 6.97 -5.97 7.05
N ILE A 212 6.35 -4.92 7.53
CA ILE A 212 4.89 -4.73 7.48
C ILE A 212 4.57 -3.43 6.75
N PRO A 213 4.05 -3.50 5.51
CA PRO A 213 3.48 -2.32 4.87
C PRO A 213 2.24 -1.85 5.64
N ILE A 214 2.26 -0.59 6.09
CA ILE A 214 1.10 0.01 6.76
C ILE A 214 0.13 0.49 5.68
N SER A 215 -0.88 -0.33 5.40
CA SER A 215 -1.74 -0.15 4.22
C SER A 215 -3.15 -0.72 4.34
N LYS A 216 -3.61 -1.10 5.55
CA LYS A 216 -4.90 -1.76 5.73
C LYS A 216 -5.79 -1.06 6.75
N LEU A 217 -5.40 -1.09 8.03
CA LEU A 217 -6.26 -0.68 9.15
C LEU A 217 -5.72 0.54 9.90
N GLY A 218 -4.41 0.69 9.97
CA GLY A 218 -3.71 1.71 10.74
C GLY A 218 -2.37 1.20 11.26
N LEU A 219 -1.57 2.08 11.84
CA LEU A 219 -0.23 1.72 12.30
C LEU A 219 -0.27 0.57 13.33
N VAL A 220 -1.01 0.76 14.40
CA VAL A 220 -1.09 -0.24 15.48
C VAL A 220 -1.79 -1.52 15.02
N PRO A 221 -2.98 -1.49 14.39
CA PRO A 221 -3.67 -2.71 13.96
C PRO A 221 -2.89 -3.54 12.91
N ASP A 222 -2.17 -2.89 11.98
CA ASP A 222 -1.39 -3.60 10.97
C ASP A 222 -0.20 -4.33 11.60
N ILE A 223 0.48 -3.73 12.59
CA ILE A 223 1.54 -4.37 13.36
C ILE A 223 0.96 -5.48 14.25
N ALA A 224 -0.16 -5.22 14.92
CA ALA A 224 -0.83 -6.19 15.80
C ALA A 224 -1.24 -7.47 15.08
N ALA A 225 -1.58 -7.39 13.80
CA ALA A 225 -1.95 -8.54 12.99
C ALA A 225 -0.82 -9.58 12.87
N VAL A 226 0.44 -9.18 12.99
CA VAL A 226 1.60 -10.08 12.92
C VAL A 226 2.22 -10.38 14.28
N THR A 227 1.98 -9.54 15.30
CA THR A 227 2.50 -9.75 16.66
C THR A 227 1.53 -10.48 17.57
N GLY A 228 0.29 -10.67 17.10
CA GLY A 228 -0.75 -11.42 17.81
C GLY A 228 -1.57 -10.60 18.81
N GLY A 229 -1.52 -9.27 18.77
CA GLY A 229 -2.37 -8.40 19.56
C GLY A 229 -1.82 -6.99 19.76
N GLU A 230 -2.71 -6.00 19.93
CA GLU A 230 -2.32 -4.62 20.22
C GLU A 230 -1.66 -4.48 21.60
N ASP A 231 -2.01 -5.35 22.53
CA ASP A 231 -1.45 -5.43 23.87
C ASP A 231 0.01 -5.88 23.90
N LYS A 232 0.50 -6.43 22.79
CA LYS A 232 1.89 -6.88 22.63
C LYS A 232 2.82 -5.84 22.02
N ILE A 233 2.31 -4.67 21.72
CA ILE A 233 3.12 -3.60 21.10
C ILE A 233 3.01 -2.31 21.88
N LYS A 234 4.12 -1.59 21.96
CA LYS A 234 4.15 -0.25 22.53
C LYS A 234 4.72 0.70 21.52
N ILE A 235 3.89 1.58 20.99
CA ILE A 235 4.26 2.67 20.07
C ILE A 235 4.40 3.97 20.84
N GLN A 236 5.37 4.80 20.50
CA GLN A 236 5.61 6.11 21.08
C GLN A 236 5.50 7.20 20.02
N PRO A 237 4.32 7.81 19.83
CA PRO A 237 4.07 8.79 18.78
C PRO A 237 4.95 10.04 18.83
N SER A 238 5.58 10.32 19.95
CA SER A 238 6.52 11.45 20.14
C SER A 238 7.88 11.24 19.45
N ASP A 239 8.17 10.02 18.97
CA ASP A 239 9.50 9.66 18.45
C ASP A 239 9.70 10.07 16.98
N TRP A 240 8.62 10.46 16.28
CA TRP A 240 8.68 11.00 14.93
C TRP A 240 7.69 12.14 14.72
N GLU A 241 7.87 12.88 13.62
CA GLU A 241 6.99 14.00 13.27
C GLU A 241 5.85 13.53 12.35
N TYR A 242 4.61 13.87 12.70
CA TYR A 242 3.46 13.60 11.84
C TYR A 242 3.49 14.41 10.55
N PRO A 243 3.07 13.85 9.41
CA PRO A 243 2.91 14.61 8.17
C PRO A 243 1.82 15.68 8.30
N LYS A 244 1.87 16.69 7.42
CA LYS A 244 0.97 17.85 7.45
C LYS A 244 -0.51 17.46 7.54
N ILE A 245 -0.93 16.44 6.80
CA ILE A 245 -2.33 15.98 6.80
C ILE A 245 -2.77 15.46 8.16
N ILE A 246 -1.93 14.72 8.88
CA ILE A 246 -2.23 14.27 10.25
C ILE A 246 -2.29 15.45 11.22
N LYS A 247 -1.37 16.41 11.10
CA LYS A 247 -1.40 17.63 11.92
C LYS A 247 -2.67 18.46 11.67
N LEU A 248 -3.11 18.54 10.42
CA LEU A 248 -4.39 19.18 10.08
C LEU A 248 -5.55 18.44 10.75
N MET A 249 -5.58 17.10 10.72
CA MET A 249 -6.61 16.31 11.37
C MET A 249 -6.62 16.49 12.90
N GLN A 250 -5.43 16.56 13.52
CA GLN A 250 -5.34 16.85 14.96
C GLN A 250 -5.94 18.22 15.29
N LYS A 251 -5.63 19.23 14.49
CA LYS A 251 -6.10 20.61 14.68
C LYS A 251 -7.62 20.72 14.48
N GLU A 252 -8.14 20.24 13.36
CA GLU A 252 -9.53 20.47 12.97
C GLU A 252 -10.54 19.54 13.67
N ALA A 253 -10.14 18.30 13.95
CA ALA A 253 -11.01 17.29 14.58
C ALA A 253 -10.61 16.95 16.03
N ASN A 254 -9.60 17.65 16.59
CA ASN A 254 -9.11 17.43 17.96
C ASN A 254 -8.77 15.95 18.25
N LEU A 255 -8.10 15.28 17.30
CA LEU A 255 -7.76 13.86 17.41
C LEU A 255 -6.57 13.64 18.35
N THR A 256 -6.67 12.62 19.19
CA THR A 256 -5.58 12.21 20.08
C THR A 256 -4.56 11.33 19.35
N ASP A 257 -3.33 11.26 19.85
CA ASP A 257 -2.30 10.37 19.29
C ASP A 257 -2.75 8.90 19.31
N ASP A 258 -3.43 8.46 20.36
CA ASP A 258 -3.98 7.09 20.45
C ASP A 258 -4.98 6.81 19.32
N PHE A 259 -5.84 7.77 19.00
CA PHE A 259 -6.75 7.66 17.87
C PHE A 259 -5.99 7.61 16.54
N ILE A 260 -4.97 8.45 16.38
CA ILE A 260 -4.19 8.54 15.13
C ILE A 260 -3.47 7.23 14.82
N ILE A 261 -2.73 6.68 15.78
CA ILE A 261 -1.98 5.44 15.54
C ILE A 261 -2.87 4.20 15.33
N LYS A 262 -4.13 4.27 15.75
CA LYS A 262 -5.12 3.20 15.57
C LYS A 262 -5.90 3.28 14.25
N HIS A 263 -6.14 4.49 13.75
CA HIS A 263 -7.04 4.70 12.61
C HIS A 263 -6.34 5.24 11.35
N PHE A 264 -5.07 5.64 11.46
CA PHE A 264 -4.26 6.13 10.36
C PHE A 264 -2.90 5.42 10.34
N ASN A 265 -2.17 5.59 9.27
CA ASN A 265 -0.78 5.13 9.21
C ASN A 265 0.18 6.00 10.04
N ALA A 266 -0.31 7.10 10.58
CA ALA A 266 0.45 8.06 11.40
C ALA A 266 1.74 8.57 10.73
N GLY A 267 1.79 8.59 9.40
CA GLY A 267 2.97 8.98 8.63
C GLY A 267 4.05 7.88 8.51
N ILE A 268 3.71 6.64 8.84
CA ILE A 268 4.58 5.48 8.69
C ILE A 268 4.11 4.63 7.51
N GLY A 269 5.00 4.39 6.54
CA GLY A 269 4.69 3.56 5.36
C GLY A 269 5.08 2.10 5.52
N LEU A 270 6.17 1.83 6.22
CA LEU A 270 6.62 0.48 6.61
C LEU A 270 6.97 0.44 8.09
N ALA A 271 6.62 -0.66 8.76
CA ALA A 271 7.18 -1.04 10.05
C ALA A 271 8.12 -2.24 9.86
N ILE A 272 9.28 -2.20 10.52
CA ILE A 272 10.30 -3.26 10.46
C ILE A 272 10.51 -3.77 11.87
N ILE A 273 10.37 -5.08 12.08
CA ILE A 273 10.59 -5.73 13.37
C ILE A 273 11.95 -6.42 13.36
N VAL A 274 12.78 -6.09 14.33
CA VAL A 274 14.17 -6.58 14.44
C VAL A 274 14.56 -6.81 15.90
N ASP A 275 15.58 -7.65 16.12
CA ASP A 275 16.26 -7.71 17.42
C ASP A 275 16.86 -6.31 17.75
N GLU A 276 16.75 -5.87 19.00
CA GLU A 276 17.25 -4.55 19.46
C GLU A 276 18.68 -4.26 19.04
N LYS A 277 19.54 -5.30 18.93
CA LYS A 277 20.95 -5.14 18.53
C LYS A 277 21.13 -4.73 17.07
N VAL A 278 20.13 -4.99 16.21
CA VAL A 278 20.19 -4.71 14.78
C VAL A 278 19.54 -3.37 14.44
N GLU A 279 18.81 -2.77 15.37
CA GLU A 279 18.10 -1.50 15.20
C GLU A 279 19.00 -0.36 14.71
N LEU A 280 20.06 -0.05 15.48
CA LEU A 280 20.96 1.06 15.14
C LEU A 280 21.69 0.87 13.80
N PRO A 281 22.25 -0.30 13.47
CA PRO A 281 22.78 -0.57 12.14
C PRO A 281 21.80 -0.29 10.99
N ILE A 282 20.54 -0.69 11.14
CA ILE A 282 19.51 -0.43 10.11
C ILE A 282 19.19 1.06 10.00
N LEU A 283 19.02 1.76 11.11
CA LEU A 283 18.75 3.21 11.10
C LEU A 283 19.89 3.99 10.44
N LEU A 284 21.15 3.60 10.66
CA LEU A 284 22.31 4.22 10.01
C LEU A 284 22.29 3.97 8.49
N GLU A 285 22.04 2.73 8.06
CA GLU A 285 21.95 2.39 6.64
C GLU A 285 20.82 3.16 5.94
N LEU A 286 19.62 3.22 6.57
CA LEU A 286 18.48 3.98 6.05
C LEU A 286 18.82 5.48 5.92
N ASN A 287 19.48 6.05 6.91
CA ASN A 287 19.92 7.44 6.87
C ASN A 287 20.95 7.70 5.74
N GLU A 288 21.90 6.80 5.53
CA GLU A 288 22.86 6.88 4.41
C GLU A 288 22.16 6.81 3.04
N MET A 289 21.06 6.09 2.96
CA MET A 289 20.20 6.03 1.77
C MET A 289 19.29 7.26 1.60
N GLY A 290 19.27 8.19 2.56
CA GLY A 290 18.34 9.31 2.57
C GLY A 290 16.88 8.92 2.86
N VAL A 291 16.68 7.77 3.51
CA VAL A 291 15.38 7.28 3.94
C VAL A 291 15.12 7.72 5.38
N GLU A 292 14.09 8.52 5.59
CA GLU A 292 13.70 8.96 6.92
C GLU A 292 13.04 7.81 7.69
N ALA A 293 13.65 7.45 8.83
CA ALA A 293 13.18 6.34 9.66
C ALA A 293 13.51 6.59 11.14
N TYR A 294 12.67 6.05 12.02
CA TYR A 294 12.80 6.19 13.46
C TYR A 294 12.53 4.87 14.18
N SER A 295 13.11 4.72 15.39
CA SER A 295 12.61 3.73 16.36
C SER A 295 11.27 4.22 16.88
N ILE A 296 10.19 3.53 16.54
CA ILE A 296 8.84 3.99 16.87
C ILE A 296 8.19 3.21 18.01
N GLY A 297 8.83 2.12 18.44
CA GLY A 297 8.27 1.30 19.51
C GLY A 297 8.98 -0.03 19.72
N LYS A 298 8.36 -0.86 20.52
CA LYS A 298 8.89 -2.19 20.90
C LYS A 298 7.79 -3.23 21.03
N ILE A 299 8.18 -4.50 20.83
CA ILE A 299 7.34 -5.64 21.19
C ILE A 299 7.43 -5.84 22.71
N ILE A 300 6.28 -5.94 23.34
CA ILE A 300 6.14 -6.15 24.78
C ILE A 300 5.43 -7.47 25.07
N LYS A 301 5.31 -7.83 26.34
CA LYS A 301 4.77 -9.13 26.77
C LYS A 301 3.29 -9.28 26.49
#